data_74839b8996439bc9c59e9a875331e22d
#
_entry.id   74839b8996439bc9c59e9a875331e22d
#
_cell.length_a   1.000
_cell.length_b   1.000
_cell.length_c   1.000
_cell.angle_alpha   90.00
_cell.angle_beta   90.00
_cell.angle_gamma   90.00
#
_symmetry.space_group_name_H-M   'P 1'
#
loop_
_entity.id
_entity.type
_entity.pdbx_description
1 polymer ?
#
loop_
_entity_poly.entity_id
_entity_poly.type
_entity_poly.pdbx_seq_one_letter_code
_entity_poly.pdbx_strand_id
1 'polypeptide(L)'
;MPDVRLAALSGPSYATEVCDHVPTAVILASEDDDILDEIPPVLSNEYMRIYKSRDIIGVEVGGALKNIIAFCAGICAELNFGTNAQSALITRGLAEIARLGVKMGAKSETFYGLSGLGDLILTCSSDESRNRRAGRLIGRGLSIDEARKEIGMTIESVDNINTAKKLIEKYDVDMPIVNAVFEVLYNGLDPKDAAKMLMTRSLKFEND
;
A
#
# COMPACT_ATOMS: atom_id res chain seq x y z
N MET A 1 8.39 25.86 -6.92
CA MET A 1 9.29 25.65 -8.09
C MET A 1 8.37 25.67 -9.30
N PRO A 2 8.31 26.74 -10.06
CA PRO A 2 7.23 26.91 -11.05
C PRO A 2 7.39 26.10 -12.34
N ASP A 3 8.50 25.45 -12.60
CA ASP A 3 8.77 24.81 -13.89
C ASP A 3 9.22 23.33 -13.80
N VAL A 4 8.95 22.66 -12.68
CA VAL A 4 9.28 21.23 -12.54
C VAL A 4 8.10 20.38 -12.98
N ARG A 5 8.29 19.63 -14.05
CA ARG A 5 7.30 18.63 -14.50
C ARG A 5 7.43 17.39 -13.61
N LEU A 6 6.31 16.86 -13.13
CA LEU A 6 6.27 15.75 -12.19
C LEU A 6 5.66 14.50 -12.83
N ALA A 7 6.20 13.35 -12.47
CA ALA A 7 5.61 12.06 -12.77
C ALA A 7 5.81 11.07 -11.61
N ALA A 8 4.88 10.15 -11.45
CA ALA A 8 4.96 9.04 -10.51
C ALA A 8 5.02 7.71 -11.26
N LEU A 9 6.01 6.87 -10.94
CA LEU A 9 6.12 5.49 -11.44
C LEU A 9 5.78 4.55 -10.30
N SER A 10 4.80 3.65 -10.51
CA SER A 10 4.33 2.72 -9.49
C SER A 10 3.83 1.41 -10.12
N GLY A 11 3.68 0.36 -9.32
CA GLY A 11 3.19 -0.93 -9.76
C GLY A 11 4.02 -2.08 -9.20
N PRO A 12 3.62 -3.34 -9.46
CA PRO A 12 4.29 -4.54 -8.95
C PRO A 12 5.68 -4.69 -9.58
N SER A 13 6.74 -4.28 -8.88
CA SER A 13 8.10 -4.21 -9.40
C SER A 13 9.17 -4.37 -8.32
N TYR A 14 9.36 -5.59 -7.82
CA TYR A 14 10.52 -5.86 -6.97
C TYR A 14 11.82 -5.67 -7.75
N ALA A 15 12.77 -4.95 -7.14
CA ALA A 15 14.01 -4.59 -7.81
C ALA A 15 14.82 -5.81 -8.27
N THR A 16 14.81 -6.90 -7.49
CA THR A 16 15.44 -8.18 -7.82
C THR A 16 14.88 -8.75 -9.12
N GLU A 17 13.56 -8.86 -9.24
CA GLU A 17 12.90 -9.39 -10.43
C GLU A 17 13.12 -8.51 -11.66
N VAL A 18 13.08 -7.19 -11.48
CA VAL A 18 13.35 -6.23 -12.57
C VAL A 18 14.81 -6.39 -13.08
N CYS A 19 15.78 -6.53 -12.17
CA CYS A 19 17.17 -6.75 -12.53
C CYS A 19 17.40 -8.10 -13.21
N ASP A 20 16.61 -9.10 -12.86
CA ASP A 20 16.67 -10.45 -13.46
C ASP A 20 15.83 -10.57 -14.74
N HIS A 21 15.36 -9.45 -15.29
CA HIS A 21 14.56 -9.40 -16.51
C HIS A 21 13.25 -10.20 -16.45
N VAL A 22 12.66 -10.33 -15.27
CA VAL A 22 11.34 -10.96 -15.13
C VAL A 22 10.27 -10.01 -15.70
N PRO A 23 9.30 -10.52 -16.49
CA PRO A 23 8.25 -9.68 -17.07
C PRO A 23 7.52 -8.82 -16.02
N THR A 24 7.65 -7.52 -16.16
CA THR A 24 7.15 -6.52 -15.21
C THR A 24 6.28 -5.49 -15.92
N ALA A 25 5.16 -5.12 -15.33
CA ALA A 25 4.29 -4.06 -15.81
C ALA A 25 4.07 -3.02 -14.71
N VAL A 26 4.30 -1.74 -15.04
CA VAL A 26 4.11 -0.61 -14.13
C VAL A 26 3.33 0.51 -14.82
N ILE A 27 2.92 1.51 -14.05
CA ILE A 27 2.20 2.68 -14.54
C ILE A 27 3.04 3.94 -14.30
N LEU A 28 3.16 4.77 -15.31
CA LEU A 28 3.68 6.14 -15.22
C LEU A 28 2.50 7.11 -15.24
N ALA A 29 2.37 7.91 -14.21
CA ALA A 29 1.33 8.92 -14.10
C ALA A 29 1.93 10.33 -14.12
N SER A 30 1.31 11.23 -14.90
CA SER A 30 1.65 12.65 -14.96
C SER A 30 0.45 13.45 -15.46
N GLU A 31 0.36 14.72 -15.08
CA GLU A 31 -0.57 15.67 -15.70
C GLU A 31 0.00 16.27 -17.00
N ASP A 32 1.28 16.06 -17.27
CA ASP A 32 2.01 16.55 -18.43
C ASP A 32 2.01 15.47 -19.53
N ASP A 33 1.37 15.77 -20.66
CA ASP A 33 1.26 14.85 -21.78
C ASP A 33 2.62 14.58 -22.46
N ASP A 34 3.54 15.54 -22.49
CA ASP A 34 4.88 15.34 -23.05
C ASP A 34 5.65 14.29 -22.26
N ILE A 35 5.55 14.30 -20.92
CA ILE A 35 6.14 13.25 -20.07
C ILE A 35 5.54 11.89 -20.42
N LEU A 36 4.22 11.83 -20.59
CA LEU A 36 3.52 10.58 -20.91
C LEU A 36 3.88 10.06 -22.31
N ASP A 37 4.34 10.92 -23.21
CA ASP A 37 4.74 10.52 -24.55
C ASP A 37 6.26 10.21 -24.64
N GLU A 38 7.10 10.96 -23.93
CA GLU A 38 8.55 10.84 -24.01
C GLU A 38 9.13 9.73 -23.13
N ILE A 39 8.65 9.59 -21.88
CA ILE A 39 9.30 8.71 -20.90
C ILE A 39 8.94 7.22 -21.06
N PRO A 40 7.68 6.80 -21.30
CA PRO A 40 7.36 5.38 -21.42
C PRO A 40 8.14 4.64 -22.52
N PRO A 41 8.37 5.21 -23.72
CA PRO A 41 9.18 4.55 -24.75
C PRO A 41 10.65 4.33 -24.34
N VAL A 42 11.21 5.21 -23.49
CA VAL A 42 12.60 5.10 -23.01
C VAL A 42 12.73 4.01 -21.95
N LEU A 43 11.73 3.85 -21.08
CA LEU A 43 11.76 2.88 -20.00
C LEU A 43 11.24 1.49 -20.41
N SER A 44 10.41 1.42 -21.46
CA SER A 44 9.83 0.15 -21.92
C SER A 44 10.85 -0.67 -22.71
N ASN A 45 10.83 -1.97 -22.48
CA ASN A 45 11.61 -2.96 -23.23
C ASN A 45 10.86 -4.30 -23.26
N GLU A 46 11.51 -5.39 -23.68
CA GLU A 46 10.88 -6.72 -23.77
C GLU A 46 10.47 -7.32 -22.41
N TYR A 47 11.01 -6.82 -21.29
CA TYR A 47 10.73 -7.27 -19.92
C TYR A 47 9.96 -6.23 -19.10
N MET A 48 9.94 -4.95 -19.50
CA MET A 48 9.31 -3.86 -18.79
C MET A 48 8.26 -3.18 -19.66
N ARG A 49 6.99 -3.25 -19.23
CA ARG A 49 5.89 -2.57 -19.89
C ARG A 49 5.39 -1.38 -19.06
N ILE A 50 5.39 -0.19 -19.67
CA ILE A 50 4.91 1.02 -19.02
C ILE A 50 3.50 1.37 -19.54
N TYR A 51 2.52 1.44 -18.62
CA TYR A 51 1.19 2.00 -18.90
C TYR A 51 1.17 3.47 -18.52
N LYS A 52 0.32 4.26 -19.16
CA LYS A 52 0.19 5.70 -18.92
C LYS A 52 -1.06 6.02 -18.11
N SER A 53 -0.98 7.04 -17.24
CA SER A 53 -2.13 7.58 -16.51
C SER A 53 -2.02 9.10 -16.40
N ARG A 54 -3.17 9.80 -16.36
CA ARG A 54 -3.25 11.21 -15.94
C ARG A 54 -3.68 11.38 -14.48
N ASP A 55 -3.90 10.28 -13.75
CA ASP A 55 -4.28 10.29 -12.33
C ASP A 55 -3.05 10.09 -11.45
N ILE A 56 -2.25 11.13 -11.30
CA ILE A 56 -1.04 11.10 -10.46
C ILE A 56 -1.41 10.90 -8.99
N ILE A 57 -2.51 11.50 -8.52
CA ILE A 57 -2.98 11.39 -7.15
C ILE A 57 -3.30 9.92 -6.81
N GLY A 58 -4.08 9.25 -7.67
CA GLY A 58 -4.44 7.85 -7.45
C GLY A 58 -3.25 6.92 -7.43
N VAL A 59 -2.27 7.14 -8.32
CA VAL A 59 -1.05 6.35 -8.39
C VAL A 59 -0.18 6.54 -7.14
N GLU A 60 0.00 7.77 -6.68
CA GLU A 60 0.78 8.07 -5.47
C GLU A 60 0.11 7.55 -4.19
N VAL A 61 -1.21 7.76 -4.04
CA VAL A 61 -1.97 7.28 -2.88
C VAL A 61 -1.95 5.76 -2.79
N GLY A 62 -2.16 5.06 -3.92
CA GLY A 62 -2.08 3.61 -3.98
C GLY A 62 -0.71 3.09 -3.55
N GLY A 63 0.35 3.62 -4.13
CA GLY A 63 1.73 3.24 -3.83
C GLY A 63 2.17 3.53 -2.39
N ALA A 64 1.69 4.62 -1.79
CA ALA A 64 2.04 4.99 -0.42
C ALA A 64 1.30 4.14 0.64
N LEU A 65 -0.01 3.95 0.47
CA LEU A 65 -0.84 3.32 1.49
C LEU A 65 -0.83 1.79 1.46
N LYS A 66 -0.52 1.16 0.32
CA LYS A 66 -0.36 -0.30 0.22
C LYS A 66 0.56 -0.87 1.30
N ASN A 67 1.60 -0.11 1.66
CA ASN A 67 2.61 -0.53 2.61
C ASN A 67 2.04 -0.75 4.02
N ILE A 68 1.04 0.03 4.43
CA ILE A 68 0.34 -0.13 5.71
C ILE A 68 -0.49 -1.41 5.70
N ILE A 69 -1.16 -1.71 4.59
CA ILE A 69 -1.93 -2.96 4.44
C ILE A 69 -0.99 -4.17 4.41
N ALA A 70 0.16 -4.06 3.74
CA ALA A 70 1.17 -5.12 3.71
C ALA A 70 1.77 -5.39 5.10
N PHE A 71 1.94 -4.36 5.92
CA PHE A 71 2.33 -4.53 7.32
C PHE A 71 1.28 -5.34 8.09
N CYS A 72 -0.01 -5.00 7.95
CA CYS A 72 -1.10 -5.76 8.55
C CYS A 72 -1.15 -7.21 8.04
N ALA A 73 -0.89 -7.44 6.73
CA ALA A 73 -0.81 -8.78 6.15
C ALA A 73 0.34 -9.60 6.77
N GLY A 74 1.46 -8.95 7.13
CA GLY A 74 2.55 -9.58 7.86
C GLY A 74 2.13 -10.04 9.26
N ILE A 75 1.41 -9.21 10.01
CA ILE A 75 0.83 -9.57 11.30
C ILE A 75 -0.11 -10.77 11.16
N CYS A 76 -1.05 -10.72 10.20
CA CYS A 76 -2.00 -11.82 9.95
C CYS A 76 -1.29 -13.13 9.63
N ALA A 77 -0.21 -13.09 8.84
CA ALA A 77 0.58 -14.26 8.48
C ALA A 77 1.27 -14.86 9.72
N GLU A 78 1.87 -14.05 10.57
CA GLU A 78 2.56 -14.51 11.78
C GLU A 78 1.59 -15.10 12.81
N LEU A 79 0.42 -14.50 12.95
CA LEU A 79 -0.63 -15.00 13.86
C LEU A 79 -1.42 -16.20 13.29
N ASN A 80 -1.05 -16.69 12.10
CA ASN A 80 -1.70 -17.82 11.42
C ASN A 80 -3.21 -17.66 11.24
N PHE A 81 -3.69 -16.46 10.89
CA PHE A 81 -5.12 -16.21 10.64
C PHE A 81 -5.64 -16.87 9.35
N GLY A 82 -4.73 -17.35 8.49
CA GLY A 82 -5.07 -18.09 7.27
C GLY A 82 -5.39 -17.22 6.06
N THR A 83 -5.60 -17.89 4.93
CA THR A 83 -5.77 -17.25 3.61
C THR A 83 -7.07 -16.47 3.47
N ASN A 84 -8.14 -16.90 4.15
CA ASN A 84 -9.41 -16.16 4.14
C ASN A 84 -9.25 -14.76 4.75
N ALA A 85 -8.57 -14.66 5.90
CA ALA A 85 -8.31 -13.38 6.55
C ALA A 85 -7.40 -12.49 5.69
N GLN A 86 -6.36 -13.07 5.06
CA GLN A 86 -5.48 -12.32 4.16
C GLN A 86 -6.23 -11.79 2.94
N SER A 87 -7.09 -12.60 2.31
CA SER A 87 -7.91 -12.17 1.16
C SER A 87 -8.87 -11.04 1.55
N ALA A 88 -9.57 -11.19 2.68
CA ALA A 88 -10.45 -10.15 3.21
C ALA A 88 -9.69 -8.87 3.52
N LEU A 89 -8.51 -8.97 4.13
CA LEU A 89 -7.64 -7.82 4.44
C LEU A 89 -7.23 -7.05 3.18
N ILE A 90 -6.78 -7.75 2.13
CA ILE A 90 -6.38 -7.13 0.86
C ILE A 90 -7.58 -6.41 0.22
N THR A 91 -8.72 -7.09 0.15
CA THR A 91 -9.95 -6.52 -0.44
C THR A 91 -10.42 -5.29 0.31
N ARG A 92 -10.52 -5.38 1.64
CA ARG A 92 -10.98 -4.24 2.46
C ARG A 92 -9.94 -3.13 2.55
N GLY A 93 -8.65 -3.49 2.59
CA GLY A 93 -7.55 -2.51 2.54
C GLY A 93 -7.55 -1.70 1.24
N LEU A 94 -7.78 -2.35 0.10
CA LEU A 94 -7.95 -1.66 -1.18
C LEU A 94 -9.14 -0.69 -1.16
N ALA A 95 -10.27 -1.11 -0.57
CA ALA A 95 -11.46 -0.26 -0.45
C ALA A 95 -11.18 0.98 0.44
N GLU A 96 -10.42 0.84 1.52
CA GLU A 96 -10.00 1.97 2.35
C GLU A 96 -9.10 2.95 1.57
N ILE A 97 -8.09 2.42 0.86
CA ILE A 97 -7.18 3.21 0.03
C ILE A 97 -7.95 3.97 -1.06
N ALA A 98 -8.85 3.28 -1.77
CA ALA A 98 -9.66 3.88 -2.83
C ALA A 98 -10.58 4.98 -2.27
N ARG A 99 -11.20 4.76 -1.11
CA ARG A 99 -12.08 5.73 -0.46
C ARG A 99 -11.33 7.03 -0.13
N LEU A 100 -10.15 6.93 0.46
CA LEU A 100 -9.33 8.11 0.73
C LEU A 100 -8.86 8.78 -0.57
N GLY A 101 -8.34 8.01 -1.52
CA GLY A 101 -7.85 8.56 -2.77
C GLY A 101 -8.91 9.29 -3.58
N VAL A 102 -10.14 8.75 -3.67
CA VAL A 102 -11.27 9.41 -4.33
C VAL A 102 -11.64 10.72 -3.62
N LYS A 103 -11.60 10.77 -2.29
CA LYS A 103 -11.80 12.01 -1.52
C LYS A 103 -10.68 13.04 -1.77
N MET A 104 -9.49 12.58 -2.11
CA MET A 104 -8.35 13.44 -2.50
C MET A 104 -8.41 13.90 -3.97
N GLY A 105 -9.35 13.39 -4.77
CA GLY A 105 -9.54 13.74 -6.18
C GLY A 105 -9.04 12.70 -7.18
N ALA A 106 -8.61 11.52 -6.71
CA ALA A 106 -8.24 10.41 -7.59
C ALA A 106 -9.46 9.76 -8.26
N LYS A 107 -9.20 9.04 -9.33
CA LYS A 107 -10.20 8.21 -10.02
C LYS A 107 -10.28 6.83 -9.34
N SER A 108 -11.50 6.35 -9.10
CA SER A 108 -11.72 5.05 -8.45
C SER A 108 -11.09 3.89 -9.22
N GLU A 109 -11.15 3.93 -10.56
CA GLU A 109 -10.59 2.90 -11.44
C GLU A 109 -9.08 2.74 -11.32
N THR A 110 -8.34 3.77 -10.93
CA THR A 110 -6.89 3.72 -10.73
C THR A 110 -6.51 2.68 -9.66
N PHE A 111 -7.34 2.52 -8.64
CA PHE A 111 -7.07 1.59 -7.54
C PHE A 111 -7.26 0.11 -7.92
N TYR A 112 -7.97 -0.19 -9.01
CA TYR A 112 -8.07 -1.55 -9.57
C TYR A 112 -6.94 -1.89 -10.54
N GLY A 113 -6.06 -0.92 -10.82
CA GLY A 113 -4.91 -1.04 -11.72
C GLY A 113 -3.62 -1.50 -11.04
N LEU A 114 -2.50 -1.26 -11.74
CA LEU A 114 -1.17 -1.71 -11.34
C LEU A 114 -0.67 -1.07 -10.04
N SER A 115 -0.88 0.24 -9.84
CA SER A 115 -0.45 0.95 -8.62
C SER A 115 -1.34 0.70 -7.40
N GLY A 116 -2.56 0.22 -7.62
CA GLY A 116 -3.50 -0.16 -6.57
C GLY A 116 -3.46 -1.67 -6.31
N LEU A 117 -4.42 -2.40 -6.89
CA LEU A 117 -4.61 -3.82 -6.65
C LEU A 117 -3.36 -4.66 -6.97
N GLY A 118 -2.71 -4.41 -8.12
CA GLY A 118 -1.55 -5.19 -8.54
C GLY A 118 -0.40 -5.12 -7.53
N ASP A 119 -0.01 -3.90 -7.16
CA ASP A 119 1.09 -3.66 -6.23
C ASP A 119 0.73 -4.04 -4.78
N LEU A 120 -0.55 -3.88 -4.41
CA LEU A 120 -1.05 -4.32 -3.11
C LEU A 120 -0.96 -5.84 -2.95
N ILE A 121 -1.40 -6.61 -3.93
CA ILE A 121 -1.30 -8.08 -3.92
C ILE A 121 0.16 -8.51 -3.79
N LEU A 122 1.04 -7.97 -4.63
CA LEU A 122 2.48 -8.28 -4.61
C LEU A 122 3.05 -8.02 -3.21
N THR A 123 2.82 -6.82 -2.67
CA THR A 123 3.41 -6.36 -1.41
C THR A 123 2.88 -7.12 -0.20
N CYS A 124 1.61 -7.57 -0.22
CA CYS A 124 0.99 -8.36 0.84
C CYS A 124 1.35 -9.85 0.80
N SER A 125 1.79 -10.38 -0.33
CA SER A 125 1.95 -11.82 -0.54
C SER A 125 3.40 -12.31 -0.43
N SER A 126 4.39 -11.44 -0.58
CA SER A 126 5.81 -11.83 -0.58
C SER A 126 6.59 -11.29 0.61
N ASP A 127 7.50 -12.13 1.13
CA ASP A 127 8.46 -11.73 2.19
C ASP A 127 9.62 -10.87 1.64
N GLU A 128 9.67 -10.57 0.35
CA GLU A 128 10.52 -9.51 -0.19
C GLU A 128 10.05 -8.12 0.30
N SER A 129 8.77 -7.98 0.60
CA SER A 129 8.23 -6.77 1.20
C SER A 129 8.76 -6.53 2.61
N ARG A 130 9.54 -5.45 2.76
CA ARG A 130 10.03 -4.99 4.06
C ARG A 130 8.90 -4.68 5.03
N ASN A 131 7.81 -4.12 4.52
CA ASN A 131 6.63 -3.79 5.33
C ASN A 131 5.94 -5.06 5.84
N ARG A 132 5.77 -6.07 4.99
CA ARG A 132 5.21 -7.36 5.42
C ARG A 132 6.12 -8.07 6.44
N ARG A 133 7.44 -8.07 6.22
CA ARG A 133 8.39 -8.61 7.22
C ARG A 133 8.30 -7.87 8.54
N ALA A 134 8.22 -6.53 8.52
CA ALA A 134 8.03 -5.74 9.74
C ALA A 134 6.76 -6.14 10.49
N GLY A 135 5.65 -6.30 9.79
CA GLY A 135 4.40 -6.79 10.38
C GLY A 135 4.54 -8.17 11.04
N ARG A 136 5.29 -9.08 10.41
CA ARG A 136 5.59 -10.39 11.04
C ARG A 136 6.37 -10.26 12.35
N LEU A 137 7.36 -9.38 12.40
CA LEU A 137 8.15 -9.13 13.61
C LEU A 137 7.29 -8.56 14.74
N ILE A 138 6.42 -7.60 14.43
CA ILE A 138 5.45 -7.09 15.41
C ILE A 138 4.47 -8.19 15.84
N GLY A 139 4.01 -9.03 14.91
CA GLY A 139 3.16 -10.19 15.24
C GLY A 139 3.82 -11.21 16.19
N ARG A 140 5.16 -11.28 16.21
CA ARG A 140 5.96 -12.07 17.17
C ARG A 140 6.10 -11.38 18.52
N GLY A 141 5.71 -10.12 18.65
CA GLY A 141 5.82 -9.34 19.89
C GLY A 141 7.07 -8.45 19.97
N LEU A 142 7.82 -8.27 18.85
CA LEU A 142 8.92 -7.31 18.84
C LEU A 142 8.36 -5.88 18.85
N SER A 143 9.12 -4.98 19.45
CA SER A 143 8.88 -3.53 19.34
C SER A 143 9.24 -3.01 17.94
N ILE A 144 8.75 -1.80 17.61
CA ILE A 144 9.09 -1.11 16.35
C ILE A 144 10.60 -0.93 16.20
N ASP A 145 11.28 -0.58 17.28
CA ASP A 145 12.74 -0.32 17.26
C ASP A 145 13.53 -1.61 17.00
N GLU A 146 13.11 -2.74 17.60
CA GLU A 146 13.69 -4.05 17.33
C GLU A 146 13.44 -4.47 15.87
N ALA A 147 12.22 -4.28 15.36
CA ALA A 147 11.88 -4.58 13.98
C ALA A 147 12.68 -3.72 12.98
N ARG A 148 12.87 -2.42 13.25
CA ARG A 148 13.74 -1.53 12.45
C ARG A 148 15.18 -2.01 12.44
N LYS A 149 15.70 -2.42 13.58
CA LYS A 149 17.06 -2.93 13.71
C LYS A 149 17.28 -4.23 12.93
N GLU A 150 16.30 -5.14 12.97
CA GLU A 150 16.38 -6.42 12.28
C GLU A 150 16.25 -6.26 10.75
N ILE A 151 15.38 -5.38 10.29
CA ILE A 151 15.21 -5.10 8.85
C ILE A 151 16.39 -4.31 8.29
N GLY A 152 17.01 -3.44 9.06
CA GLY A 152 18.19 -2.67 8.67
C GLY A 152 17.95 -1.62 7.57
N MET A 153 16.69 -1.38 7.21
CA MET A 153 16.25 -0.46 6.16
C MET A 153 14.96 0.26 6.57
N THR A 154 14.61 1.33 5.84
CA THR A 154 13.36 2.08 6.04
C THR A 154 12.14 1.18 5.94
N ILE A 155 11.21 1.33 6.88
CA ILE A 155 9.90 0.66 6.92
C ILE A 155 8.84 1.73 6.64
N GLU A 156 8.47 1.86 5.38
CA GLU A 156 7.57 2.93 4.90
C GLU A 156 6.21 2.93 5.60
N SER A 157 5.66 1.76 5.94
CA SER A 157 4.41 1.65 6.68
C SER A 157 4.46 2.36 8.04
N VAL A 158 5.57 2.27 8.76
CA VAL A 158 5.75 2.91 10.06
C VAL A 158 5.92 4.42 9.91
N ASP A 159 6.62 4.85 8.87
CA ASP A 159 6.88 6.27 8.64
C ASP A 159 5.65 6.99 8.07
N ASN A 160 4.87 6.31 7.21
CA ASN A 160 3.71 6.88 6.54
C ASN A 160 2.42 6.86 7.37
N ILE A 161 2.31 6.02 8.41
CA ILE A 161 1.06 5.86 9.16
C ILE A 161 0.56 7.16 9.79
N ASN A 162 1.48 7.98 10.31
CA ASN A 162 1.13 9.28 10.89
C ASN A 162 0.59 10.26 9.86
N THR A 163 1.15 10.21 8.63
CA THR A 163 0.64 11.01 7.51
C THR A 163 -0.73 10.50 7.08
N ALA A 164 -0.91 9.18 7.00
CA ALA A 164 -2.21 8.58 6.71
C ALA A 164 -3.28 9.01 7.73
N LYS A 165 -2.97 9.02 9.04
CA LYS A 165 -3.88 9.51 10.09
C LYS A 165 -4.32 10.95 9.87
N LYS A 166 -3.39 11.85 9.55
CA LYS A 166 -3.72 13.26 9.26
C LYS A 166 -4.60 13.40 8.02
N LEU A 167 -4.39 12.57 7.00
CA LEU A 167 -5.23 12.56 5.80
C LEU A 167 -6.63 12.02 6.10
N ILE A 168 -6.75 10.96 6.89
CA ILE A 168 -8.03 10.40 7.36
C ILE A 168 -8.86 11.48 8.06
N GLU A 169 -8.25 12.22 8.98
CA GLU A 169 -8.90 13.31 9.69
C GLU A 169 -9.28 14.47 8.76
N LYS A 170 -8.36 14.89 7.89
CA LYS A 170 -8.57 16.01 6.96
C LYS A 170 -9.71 15.76 5.97
N TYR A 171 -9.83 14.53 5.47
CA TYR A 171 -10.82 14.16 4.44
C TYR A 171 -12.07 13.47 5.01
N ASP A 172 -12.13 13.29 6.33
CA ASP A 172 -13.23 12.62 7.04
C ASP A 172 -13.59 11.26 6.43
N VAL A 173 -12.60 10.36 6.41
CA VAL A 173 -12.73 9.02 5.79
C VAL A 173 -12.61 7.92 6.85
N ASP A 174 -13.54 6.95 6.82
CA ASP A 174 -13.45 5.75 7.69
C ASP A 174 -12.44 4.74 7.12
N MET A 175 -11.31 4.58 7.81
CA MET A 175 -10.25 3.63 7.46
C MET A 175 -9.88 2.76 8.66
N PRO A 176 -10.74 1.79 9.02
CA PRO A 176 -10.58 0.99 10.24
C PRO A 176 -9.30 0.15 10.27
N ILE A 177 -8.84 -0.39 9.15
CA ILE A 177 -7.61 -1.19 9.09
C ILE A 177 -6.41 -0.29 9.38
N VAL A 178 -6.32 0.87 8.73
CA VAL A 178 -5.24 1.85 8.97
C VAL A 178 -5.25 2.32 10.42
N ASN A 179 -6.43 2.59 10.99
CA ASN A 179 -6.56 2.96 12.39
C ASN A 179 -6.09 1.83 13.32
N ALA A 180 -6.47 0.57 13.07
CA ALA A 180 -6.03 -0.56 13.87
C ALA A 180 -4.49 -0.74 13.84
N VAL A 181 -3.86 -0.57 12.67
CA VAL A 181 -2.39 -0.59 12.56
C VAL A 181 -1.75 0.53 13.39
N PHE A 182 -2.33 1.74 13.37
CA PHE A 182 -1.85 2.84 14.20
C PHE A 182 -1.93 2.52 15.69
N GLU A 183 -3.05 1.96 16.17
CA GLU A 183 -3.23 1.57 17.57
C GLU A 183 -2.22 0.49 17.99
N VAL A 184 -1.94 -0.48 17.13
CA VAL A 184 -0.91 -1.51 17.39
C VAL A 184 0.48 -0.89 17.49
N LEU A 185 0.82 0.01 16.58
CA LEU A 185 2.16 0.59 16.51
C LEU A 185 2.47 1.59 17.63
N TYR A 186 1.49 2.39 18.05
CA TYR A 186 1.76 3.54 18.92
C TYR A 186 1.02 3.50 20.27
N ASN A 187 -0.09 2.78 20.37
CA ASN A 187 -0.91 2.76 21.58
C ASN A 187 -0.90 1.39 22.29
N GLY A 188 -0.06 0.44 21.81
CA GLY A 188 0.14 -0.85 22.47
C GLY A 188 -1.05 -1.80 22.37
N LEU A 189 -1.95 -1.61 21.40
CA LEU A 189 -3.03 -2.55 21.15
C LEU A 189 -2.47 -3.90 20.72
N ASP A 190 -2.88 -4.98 21.38
CA ASP A 190 -2.48 -6.33 20.97
C ASP A 190 -3.01 -6.63 19.56
N PRO A 191 -2.19 -7.18 18.65
CA PRO A 191 -2.61 -7.47 17.28
C PRO A 191 -3.81 -8.43 17.16
N LYS A 192 -4.00 -9.37 18.10
CA LYS A 192 -5.18 -10.25 18.12
C LYS A 192 -6.44 -9.49 18.53
N ASP A 193 -6.31 -8.57 19.48
CA ASP A 193 -7.42 -7.70 19.88
C ASP A 193 -7.79 -6.72 18.77
N ALA A 194 -6.80 -6.18 18.05
CA ALA A 194 -7.02 -5.38 16.85
C ALA A 194 -7.83 -6.15 15.79
N ALA A 195 -7.47 -7.38 15.51
CA ALA A 195 -8.20 -8.24 14.58
C ALA A 195 -9.64 -8.51 15.07
N LYS A 196 -9.82 -8.82 16.35
CA LYS A 196 -11.15 -9.00 16.95
C LYS A 196 -12.01 -7.75 16.85
N MET A 197 -11.43 -6.59 17.12
CA MET A 197 -12.10 -5.29 17.00
C MET A 197 -12.60 -5.07 15.56
N LEU A 198 -11.79 -5.35 14.56
CA LEU A 198 -12.20 -5.25 13.15
C LEU A 198 -13.35 -6.19 12.81
N MET A 199 -13.33 -7.43 13.30
CA MET A 199 -14.35 -8.45 13.04
C MET A 199 -15.67 -8.21 13.77
N THR A 200 -15.68 -7.44 14.87
CA THR A 200 -16.87 -7.17 15.68
C THR A 200 -17.51 -5.81 15.40
N ARG A 201 -17.06 -5.09 14.36
CA ARG A 201 -17.68 -3.84 13.91
C ARG A 201 -19.15 -4.06 13.50
N SER A 202 -19.93 -2.99 13.55
CA SER A 202 -21.32 -3.01 13.06
C SER A 202 -21.37 -3.48 11.60
N LEU A 203 -22.37 -4.30 11.29
CA LEU A 203 -22.58 -4.78 9.93
C LEU A 203 -22.91 -3.62 8.99
N LYS A 204 -22.33 -3.62 7.81
CA LYS A 204 -22.51 -2.63 6.74
C LYS A 204 -22.74 -3.33 5.41
N PHE A 205 -23.25 -2.61 4.43
CA PHE A 205 -23.13 -3.05 3.04
C PHE A 205 -21.66 -3.04 2.61
N GLU A 206 -21.29 -3.94 1.70
CA GLU A 206 -19.89 -4.10 1.30
C GLU A 206 -19.29 -2.81 0.70
N ASN A 207 -20.12 -2.02 0.02
CA ASN A 207 -19.71 -0.81 -0.70
C ASN A 207 -19.86 0.49 0.12
N ASP A 208 -20.19 0.39 1.43
CA ASP A 208 -20.32 1.55 2.31
C ASP A 208 -18.96 2.01 2.87
#